data_2f65a74198b4391170a83a9d58b2a523
#
_entry.id   2f65a74198b4391170a83a9d58b2a523
#
_cell.length_a   1.000
_cell.length_b   1.000
_cell.length_c   1.000
_cell.angle_alpha   90.00
_cell.angle_beta   90.00
_cell.angle_gamma   90.00
#
_symmetry.space_group_name_H-M   'P 1'
#
loop_
_entity.id
_entity.type
_entity.pdbx_description
1 polymer ?
#
loop_
_entity_poly.entity_id
_entity_poly.type
_entity_poly.pdbx_seq_one_letter_code
_entity_poly.pdbx_strand_id
1 'polypeptide(L)'
;MKKLLYFAVFVIAATISLSTTTSCKFAPSQNDGDTVAASEFYPEDTTGLHAKKMARIAALKAIIDSVGIYYIGSGSSKEKLQLVPYPSRRDTFEYGKTRHVKVKGCADINHVVRVDFYLFNGKDSLVKAVEEFSLQ
;
A
#
# COMPACT_ATOMS: atom_id res chain seq x y z
N MET A 1 56.96 -10.27 8.72
CA MET A 1 55.57 -10.39 8.29
C MET A 1 54.56 -9.79 9.27
N LYS A 2 54.66 -9.95 10.58
CA LYS A 2 53.71 -9.36 11.56
C LYS A 2 53.65 -7.81 11.54
N LYS A 3 54.77 -7.11 11.37
CA LYS A 3 54.82 -5.64 11.32
C LYS A 3 54.08 -5.03 10.12
N LEU A 4 54.07 -5.72 9.00
CA LEU A 4 53.42 -5.30 7.77
C LEU A 4 51.88 -5.40 7.91
N LEU A 5 51.43 -6.39 8.65
CA LEU A 5 50.01 -6.62 8.93
C LEU A 5 49.42 -5.51 9.85
N TYR A 6 50.18 -5.07 10.85
CA TYR A 6 49.77 -3.95 11.73
C TYR A 6 49.70 -2.63 10.95
N PHE A 7 50.62 -2.42 9.98
CA PHE A 7 50.61 -1.22 9.15
C PHE A 7 49.38 -1.18 8.24
N ALA A 8 49.00 -2.30 7.65
CA ALA A 8 47.80 -2.43 6.83
C ALA A 8 46.54 -2.16 7.63
N VAL A 9 46.42 -2.70 8.85
CA VAL A 9 45.28 -2.46 9.72
C VAL A 9 45.17 -0.98 10.14
N PHE A 10 46.31 -0.34 10.42
CA PHE A 10 46.35 1.08 10.79
C PHE A 10 45.92 1.99 9.62
N VAL A 11 46.31 1.67 8.41
CA VAL A 11 45.90 2.43 7.20
C VAL A 11 44.41 2.31 6.97
N ILE A 12 43.82 1.11 7.13
CA ILE A 12 42.40 0.88 6.97
C ILE A 12 41.58 1.63 8.05
N ALA A 13 42.05 1.63 9.29
CA ALA A 13 41.40 2.37 10.38
C ALA A 13 41.44 3.88 10.17
N ALA A 14 42.54 4.41 9.62
CA ALA A 14 42.68 5.84 9.32
C ALA A 14 41.79 6.29 8.15
N THR A 15 41.55 5.43 7.15
CA THR A 15 40.64 5.77 6.03
C THR A 15 39.16 5.79 6.43
N ILE A 16 38.75 4.95 7.39
CA ILE A 16 37.37 4.91 7.89
C ILE A 16 37.05 6.17 8.73
N SER A 17 38.03 6.72 9.46
CA SER A 17 37.81 7.92 10.28
C SER A 17 37.72 9.21 9.46
N LEU A 18 38.22 9.25 8.23
CA LEU A 18 38.12 10.44 7.37
C LEU A 18 36.78 10.57 6.65
N SER A 19 36.03 9.48 6.52
CA SER A 19 34.77 9.48 5.77
C SER A 19 33.54 9.93 6.60
N THR A 20 33.69 10.15 7.91
CA THR A 20 32.56 10.51 8.80
C THR A 20 32.40 12.01 9.03
N THR A 21 33.25 12.88 8.44
CA THR A 21 33.20 14.32 8.66
C THR A 21 32.49 15.12 7.55
N THR A 22 31.86 14.47 6.59
CA THR A 22 30.93 15.16 5.69
C THR A 22 29.53 15.21 6.27
N SER A 23 29.44 15.58 7.55
CA SER A 23 28.16 15.88 8.18
C SER A 23 27.78 17.32 7.83
N CYS A 24 26.76 17.43 7.00
CA CYS A 24 25.77 18.49 7.03
C CYS A 24 26.27 19.92 7.10
N LYS A 25 26.76 20.45 5.98
CA LYS A 25 26.60 21.87 5.71
C LYS A 25 25.19 22.15 5.15
N PHE A 26 24.16 21.81 5.89
CA PHE A 26 22.86 22.41 5.82
C PHE A 26 22.68 23.34 7.03
N ALA A 27 23.66 24.18 7.27
CA ALA A 27 23.35 25.44 7.94
C ALA A 27 22.67 26.30 6.87
N PRO A 28 21.40 26.72 7.06
CA PRO A 28 20.86 27.73 6.19
C PRO A 28 21.82 28.93 6.26
N SER A 29 22.38 29.33 5.11
CA SER A 29 23.06 30.62 5.03
C SER A 29 22.09 31.61 5.60
N GLN A 30 22.50 32.31 6.67
CA GLN A 30 21.81 33.50 7.11
C GLN A 30 21.92 34.52 5.96
N ASN A 31 21.06 34.37 4.96
CA ASN A 31 20.68 35.50 4.15
C ASN A 31 19.75 36.31 5.04
N ASP A 32 20.31 37.34 5.66
CA ASP A 32 19.52 38.37 6.30
C ASP A 32 18.54 38.91 5.27
N GLY A 33 17.28 38.58 5.47
CA GLY A 33 16.21 39.35 4.93
C GLY A 33 15.70 38.91 3.55
N ASP A 34 14.92 37.93 3.53
CA ASP A 34 13.61 38.07 2.92
C ASP A 34 12.60 37.78 4.03
N THR A 35 12.34 38.77 4.85
CA THR A 35 11.18 38.76 5.72
C THR A 35 9.96 38.87 4.82
N VAL A 36 9.57 37.74 4.24
CA VAL A 36 8.27 37.57 3.63
C VAL A 36 7.26 37.97 4.71
N ALA A 37 6.51 39.03 4.46
CA ALA A 37 5.54 39.53 5.42
C ALA A 37 4.66 38.35 5.86
N ALA A 38 4.42 38.18 7.15
CA ALA A 38 3.62 37.08 7.71
C ALA A 38 2.21 36.95 7.10
N SER A 39 1.78 38.00 6.36
CA SER A 39 0.56 38.01 5.57
C SER A 39 0.59 37.10 4.31
N GLU A 40 1.77 36.68 3.86
CA GLU A 40 1.90 35.78 2.72
C GLU A 40 1.82 34.28 3.12
N PHE A 41 1.96 33.99 4.42
CA PHE A 41 1.66 32.68 5.00
C PHE A 41 0.20 32.63 5.46
N TYR A 42 -0.74 32.87 4.57
CA TYR A 42 -2.08 32.37 4.79
C TYR A 42 -2.00 30.85 4.62
N PRO A 43 -2.29 30.04 5.67
CA PRO A 43 -2.46 28.61 5.47
C PRO A 43 -3.55 28.48 4.43
N GLU A 44 -3.26 27.78 3.32
CA GLU A 44 -4.28 27.46 2.33
C GLU A 44 -5.50 26.94 3.09
N ASP A 45 -6.65 27.52 2.80
CA ASP A 45 -7.90 27.17 3.47
C ASP A 45 -8.20 25.68 3.23
N THR A 46 -7.63 24.84 4.09
CA THR A 46 -7.79 23.38 4.05
C THR A 46 -9.18 22.96 4.48
N THR A 47 -10.00 23.89 4.98
CA THR A 47 -11.37 23.64 5.45
C THR A 47 -12.21 23.01 4.35
N GLY A 48 -12.08 23.50 3.12
CA GLY A 48 -12.76 22.93 1.96
C GLY A 48 -12.27 21.54 1.56
N LEU A 49 -10.99 21.26 1.74
CA LEU A 49 -10.40 19.93 1.45
C LEU A 49 -10.87 18.89 2.47
N HIS A 50 -10.92 19.26 3.75
CA HIS A 50 -11.45 18.38 4.80
C HIS A 50 -12.93 18.09 4.61
N ALA A 51 -13.74 19.10 4.28
CA ALA A 51 -15.16 18.93 3.99
C ALA A 51 -15.38 18.01 2.78
N LYS A 52 -14.66 18.21 1.68
CA LYS A 52 -14.71 17.33 0.50
C LYS A 52 -14.27 15.90 0.82
N LYS A 53 -13.22 15.72 1.62
CA LYS A 53 -12.73 14.40 2.05
C LYS A 53 -13.78 13.69 2.90
N MET A 54 -14.37 14.38 3.86
CA MET A 54 -15.42 13.83 4.74
C MET A 54 -16.69 13.49 3.96
N ALA A 55 -17.13 14.34 3.04
CA ALA A 55 -18.26 14.07 2.16
C ALA A 55 -18.02 12.85 1.27
N ARG A 56 -16.80 12.69 0.73
CA ARG A 56 -16.41 11.52 -0.06
C ARG A 56 -16.40 10.24 0.77
N ILE A 57 -15.88 10.29 2.00
CA ILE A 57 -15.91 9.16 2.94
C ILE A 57 -17.35 8.79 3.31
N ALA A 58 -18.21 9.79 3.56
CA ALA A 58 -19.62 9.57 3.86
C ALA A 58 -20.37 8.95 2.66
N ALA A 59 -20.12 9.44 1.45
CA ALA A 59 -20.68 8.87 0.23
C ALA A 59 -20.23 7.40 0.02
N LEU A 60 -18.96 7.09 0.25
CA LEU A 60 -18.45 5.72 0.17
C LEU A 60 -19.06 4.80 1.23
N LYS A 61 -19.32 5.32 2.43
CA LYS A 61 -20.02 4.56 3.50
C LYS A 61 -21.47 4.27 3.18
N ALA A 62 -22.13 5.12 2.37
CA ALA A 62 -23.50 4.90 1.94
C ALA A 62 -23.65 3.83 0.85
N ILE A 63 -22.54 3.46 0.18
CA ILE A 63 -22.55 2.40 -0.83
C ILE A 63 -22.65 1.06 -0.11
N ILE A 64 -23.73 0.32 -0.39
CA ILE A 64 -23.92 -1.05 0.11
C ILE A 64 -23.21 -2.00 -0.83
N ASP A 65 -22.30 -2.80 -0.29
CA ASP A 65 -21.59 -3.80 -1.08
C ASP A 65 -22.49 -4.99 -1.42
N SER A 66 -22.34 -5.49 -2.63
CA SER A 66 -23.06 -6.67 -3.08
C SER A 66 -22.46 -7.93 -2.46
N VAL A 67 -23.30 -8.74 -1.84
CA VAL A 67 -22.87 -9.97 -1.19
C VAL A 67 -22.37 -10.99 -2.23
N GLY A 68 -21.16 -11.51 -2.02
CA GLY A 68 -20.56 -12.52 -2.87
C GLY A 68 -19.97 -12.00 -4.20
N ILE A 69 -20.00 -10.69 -4.44
CA ILE A 69 -19.44 -10.06 -5.65
C ILE A 69 -18.24 -9.21 -5.26
N TYR A 70 -17.14 -9.42 -5.97
CA TYR A 70 -15.86 -8.81 -5.66
C TYR A 70 -15.08 -8.45 -6.92
N TYR A 71 -14.15 -7.52 -6.80
CA TYR A 71 -13.05 -7.36 -7.76
C TYR A 71 -11.89 -8.28 -7.37
N ILE A 72 -11.18 -8.80 -8.34
CA ILE A 72 -9.92 -9.52 -8.10
C ILE A 72 -8.80 -8.50 -7.89
N GLY A 73 -8.15 -8.56 -6.74
CA GLY A 73 -7.03 -7.70 -6.40
C GLY A 73 -5.70 -8.15 -7.01
N SER A 74 -4.78 -7.20 -7.16
CA SER A 74 -3.43 -7.44 -7.72
C SER A 74 -2.53 -8.33 -6.86
N GLY A 75 -2.83 -8.46 -5.55
CA GLY A 75 -2.11 -9.34 -4.63
C GLY A 75 -2.50 -10.82 -4.72
N SER A 76 -3.32 -11.19 -5.71
CA SER A 76 -3.71 -12.59 -5.93
C SER A 76 -2.51 -13.45 -6.34
N SER A 77 -2.37 -14.62 -5.73
CA SER A 77 -1.31 -15.59 -5.98
C SER A 77 -1.87 -16.99 -6.30
N LYS A 78 -0.99 -17.98 -6.47
CA LYS A 78 -1.42 -19.37 -6.68
C LYS A 78 -2.22 -19.93 -5.50
N GLU A 79 -1.87 -19.56 -4.27
CA GLU A 79 -2.46 -20.10 -3.04
C GLU A 79 -3.55 -19.20 -2.45
N LYS A 80 -3.47 -17.89 -2.70
CA LYS A 80 -4.37 -16.88 -2.14
C LYS A 80 -5.07 -16.09 -3.23
N LEU A 81 -6.31 -15.72 -2.98
CA LEU A 81 -7.09 -14.80 -3.80
C LEU A 81 -7.35 -13.54 -3.00
N GLN A 82 -6.92 -12.41 -3.55
CA GLN A 82 -7.22 -11.11 -3.00
C GLN A 82 -8.53 -10.60 -3.60
N LEU A 83 -9.48 -10.28 -2.72
CA LEU A 83 -10.83 -9.85 -3.08
C LEU A 83 -11.11 -8.48 -2.52
N VAL A 84 -11.69 -7.62 -3.34
CA VAL A 84 -12.09 -6.26 -2.99
C VAL A 84 -13.58 -6.12 -3.21
N PRO A 85 -14.39 -5.73 -2.20
CA PRO A 85 -15.83 -5.67 -2.30
C PRO A 85 -16.32 -4.80 -3.46
N TYR A 86 -17.33 -5.27 -4.17
CA TYR A 86 -18.00 -4.53 -5.22
C TYR A 86 -19.26 -3.86 -4.67
N PRO A 87 -19.53 -2.58 -4.96
CA PRO A 87 -18.75 -1.64 -5.76
C PRO A 87 -17.81 -0.73 -4.95
N SER A 88 -17.81 -0.78 -3.61
CA SER A 88 -17.22 0.23 -2.74
C SER A 88 -15.68 0.28 -2.76
N ARG A 89 -15.02 -0.83 -3.01
CA ARG A 89 -13.56 -0.99 -2.95
C ARG A 89 -12.92 -0.51 -1.63
N ARG A 90 -13.68 -0.57 -0.50
CA ARG A 90 -13.21 -0.03 0.78
C ARG A 90 -12.13 -0.86 1.44
N ASP A 91 -12.31 -2.16 1.39
CA ASP A 91 -11.50 -3.11 2.12
C ASP A 91 -10.88 -4.12 1.16
N THR A 92 -9.83 -4.78 1.61
CA THR A 92 -9.17 -5.83 0.83
C THR A 92 -9.07 -7.07 1.70
N PHE A 93 -9.59 -8.18 1.21
CA PHE A 93 -9.58 -9.45 1.91
C PHE A 93 -8.73 -10.47 1.16
N GLU A 94 -7.98 -11.28 1.91
CA GLU A 94 -7.23 -12.39 1.36
C GLU A 94 -7.83 -13.71 1.82
N TYR A 95 -8.21 -14.55 0.87
CA TYR A 95 -8.73 -15.88 1.13
C TYR A 95 -7.83 -16.95 0.51
N GLY A 96 -7.67 -18.04 1.23
CA GLY A 96 -7.01 -19.22 0.69
C GLY A 96 -7.83 -19.83 -0.46
N LYS A 97 -7.16 -20.44 -1.43
CA LYS A 97 -7.79 -21.18 -2.51
C LYS A 97 -7.88 -22.65 -2.13
N THR A 98 -8.97 -23.31 -2.53
CA THR A 98 -9.03 -24.77 -2.48
C THR A 98 -8.07 -25.36 -3.53
N ARG A 99 -7.69 -26.64 -3.39
CA ARG A 99 -6.78 -27.31 -4.32
C ARG A 99 -7.24 -27.24 -5.79
N HIS A 100 -8.56 -27.21 -6.00
CA HIS A 100 -9.18 -27.11 -7.33
C HIS A 100 -10.25 -26.02 -7.30
N VAL A 101 -9.86 -24.79 -7.60
CA VAL A 101 -10.82 -23.68 -7.79
C VAL A 101 -11.44 -23.82 -9.17
N LYS A 102 -12.77 -23.84 -9.22
CA LYS A 102 -13.51 -23.81 -10.48
C LYS A 102 -13.60 -22.36 -10.96
N VAL A 103 -13.06 -22.08 -12.14
CA VAL A 103 -13.14 -20.75 -12.75
C VAL A 103 -14.05 -20.82 -13.97
N LYS A 104 -15.05 -19.94 -14.04
CA LYS A 104 -15.93 -19.75 -15.19
C LYS A 104 -15.79 -18.32 -15.70
N GLY A 105 -15.50 -18.16 -16.97
CA GLY A 105 -15.25 -16.86 -17.57
C GLY A 105 -13.88 -16.30 -17.27
N CYS A 106 -13.74 -14.97 -17.37
CA CYS A 106 -12.49 -14.27 -17.14
C CYS A 106 -12.34 -13.93 -15.66
N ALA A 107 -11.21 -14.32 -15.05
CA ALA A 107 -10.88 -14.07 -13.66
C ALA A 107 -9.56 -13.29 -13.53
N ASP A 108 -9.40 -12.24 -14.35
CA ASP A 108 -8.22 -11.38 -14.35
C ASP A 108 -8.30 -10.29 -13.26
N ILE A 109 -7.19 -9.65 -13.01
CA ILE A 109 -7.09 -8.54 -12.06
C ILE A 109 -8.06 -7.42 -12.45
N ASN A 110 -8.77 -6.87 -11.47
CA ASN A 110 -9.85 -5.87 -11.62
C ASN A 110 -11.14 -6.34 -12.29
N HIS A 111 -11.26 -7.59 -12.69
CA HIS A 111 -12.54 -8.13 -13.13
C HIS A 111 -13.50 -8.29 -11.96
N VAL A 112 -14.79 -8.11 -12.25
CA VAL A 112 -15.86 -8.35 -11.28
C VAL A 112 -16.25 -9.80 -11.35
N VAL A 113 -16.22 -10.46 -10.20
CA VAL A 113 -16.49 -11.89 -10.10
C VAL A 113 -17.44 -12.18 -8.95
N ARG A 114 -18.22 -13.24 -9.12
CA ARG A 114 -18.95 -13.88 -8.03
C ARG A 114 -18.07 -14.98 -7.46
N VAL A 115 -17.96 -15.02 -6.13
CA VAL A 115 -17.07 -15.96 -5.43
C VAL A 115 -17.89 -16.85 -4.51
N ASP A 116 -17.74 -18.16 -4.67
CA ASP A 116 -18.28 -19.16 -3.77
C ASP A 116 -17.21 -19.64 -2.79
N PHE A 117 -17.57 -19.61 -1.52
CA PHE A 117 -16.69 -20.03 -0.43
C PHE A 117 -17.04 -21.42 0.09
N TYR A 118 -16.02 -22.11 0.55
CA TYR A 118 -16.13 -23.36 1.29
C TYR A 118 -15.59 -23.15 2.71
N LEU A 119 -16.38 -23.50 3.70
CA LEU A 119 -15.98 -23.46 5.11
C LEU A 119 -15.14 -24.68 5.45
N PHE A 120 -13.87 -24.49 5.69
CA PHE A 120 -12.97 -25.52 6.16
C PHE A 120 -12.92 -25.53 7.68
N ASN A 121 -13.17 -26.69 8.30
CA ASN A 121 -13.23 -26.87 9.77
C ASN A 121 -14.15 -25.88 10.52
N GLY A 122 -15.12 -25.28 9.85
CA GLY A 122 -16.06 -24.33 10.46
C GLY A 122 -15.47 -22.96 10.87
N LYS A 123 -14.19 -22.72 10.53
CA LYS A 123 -13.49 -21.46 10.87
C LYS A 123 -12.94 -20.73 9.66
N ASP A 124 -12.30 -21.45 8.76
CA ASP A 124 -11.60 -20.87 7.63
C ASP A 124 -12.44 -20.92 6.35
N SER A 125 -12.57 -19.78 5.68
CA SER A 125 -13.26 -19.69 4.40
C SER A 125 -12.25 -19.83 3.26
N LEU A 126 -12.40 -20.84 2.42
CA LEU A 126 -11.58 -21.07 1.24
C LEU A 126 -12.40 -20.80 -0.02
N VAL A 127 -11.77 -20.24 -1.04
CA VAL A 127 -12.41 -20.00 -2.34
C VAL A 127 -12.56 -21.33 -3.06
N LYS A 128 -13.81 -21.71 -3.39
CA LYS A 128 -14.20 -22.94 -4.09
C LYS A 128 -14.42 -22.68 -5.58
N ALA A 129 -15.11 -21.61 -5.92
CA ALA A 129 -15.41 -21.26 -7.30
C ALA A 129 -15.38 -19.74 -7.50
N VAL A 130 -15.01 -19.35 -8.70
CA VAL A 130 -14.98 -17.97 -9.17
C VAL A 130 -15.70 -17.93 -10.52
N GLU A 131 -16.71 -17.10 -10.65
CA GLU A 131 -17.51 -16.94 -11.87
C GLU A 131 -17.52 -15.47 -12.27
N GLU A 132 -17.25 -15.19 -13.55
CA GLU A 132 -17.32 -13.83 -14.07
C GLU A 132 -18.73 -13.26 -13.89
N PHE A 133 -18.79 -12.06 -13.31
CA PHE A 133 -20.05 -11.35 -13.13
C PHE A 133 -20.19 -10.28 -14.21
N SER A 134 -21.07 -10.54 -15.17
CA SER A 134 -21.44 -9.58 -16.20
C SER A 134 -22.57 -8.69 -15.68
N LEU A 135 -22.32 -7.39 -15.62
CA LEU A 135 -23.37 -6.39 -15.40
C LEU A 135 -24.22 -6.33 -16.67
N GLN A 136 -25.44 -6.84 -16.60
CA GLN A 136 -26.46 -6.62 -17.64
C GLN A 136 -27.10 -5.24 -17.48
#